data_0fb65034b4bd597894a535b71ec81b7e
#
_entry.id   0fb65034b4bd597894a535b71ec81b7e
#
_cell.length_a   1.000
_cell.length_b   1.000
_cell.length_c   1.000
_cell.angle_alpha   90.00
_cell.angle_beta   90.00
_cell.angle_gamma   90.00
#
_symmetry.space_group_name_H-M   'P 1'
#
loop_
_entity.id
_entity.type
_entity.pdbx_description
1 polymer ?
#
loop_
_entity_poly.entity_id
_entity_poly.type
_entity_poly.pdbx_seq_one_letter_code
_entity_poly.pdbx_strand_id
1 'polypeptide(L)'
;MKSKSLFYFSLLFYISCQDPIDDKIESTWAVVQKSILKPNCANCHMSGSAIERQSGLSLNDDSYNSLVGEIPKNDAAKKDGLLIVSAEGGMKGLTKSYLWEKINAYDQEHFLTDHPEYGQLMPPGGNFLTDGELQFIRSWIESGAPESGIVADEKLLLDTARYEATSFTKLDPPSNGLQLHLGPFEIQPNYEREFFQYTDLQHDKDLYVNRIEIEMRPGSHHFLMYTFDNNIPQRILPNYGETRELRDQFGATNLSTLYAMQFHKFFAGTQWARLDYKLPEGVALKIPGEYGLDQNSHYVNRTDSIMIGEVYTNIHLVEKDNVKHVAELFDFNNRDIYLPPKKITTIEKIFRVDETYHFGQVFSHAHEKMIEFIVEISGGDRNGEVIYWTDDWQHPPIINYEPPIVLNPGEGLKLKATYDNPTNNPISFGFKSTDEMMILFGWYYK
;
A
#
# COMPACT_ATOMS: atom_id res chain seq x y z
N MET A 1 53.87 85.55 -21.30
CA MET A 1 54.21 84.16 -21.01
C MET A 1 53.07 83.50 -20.32
N LYS A 2 52.22 82.68 -21.01
CA LYS A 2 51.11 81.93 -20.46
C LYS A 2 51.38 80.45 -20.75
N SER A 3 51.69 79.72 -19.68
CA SER A 3 51.86 78.27 -19.70
C SER A 3 50.49 77.58 -19.85
N LYS A 4 50.32 76.74 -20.85
CA LYS A 4 49.15 75.86 -21.01
C LYS A 4 49.54 74.50 -20.46
N SER A 5 48.91 74.10 -19.36
CA SER A 5 48.99 72.77 -18.78
C SER A 5 47.99 71.85 -19.52
N LEU A 6 48.50 70.78 -20.10
CA LEU A 6 47.73 69.75 -20.80
C LEU A 6 47.39 68.64 -19.79
N PHE A 7 46.09 68.46 -19.46
CA PHE A 7 45.62 67.34 -18.66
C PHE A 7 45.38 66.15 -19.54
N TYR A 8 46.14 65.07 -19.32
CA TYR A 8 45.84 63.76 -19.87
C TYR A 8 44.82 63.04 -19.00
N PHE A 9 43.65 62.76 -19.55
CA PHE A 9 42.61 61.92 -18.94
C PHE A 9 42.89 60.48 -19.34
N SER A 10 43.39 59.65 -18.41
CA SER A 10 43.61 58.22 -18.65
C SER A 10 42.33 57.46 -18.34
N LEU A 11 41.67 56.97 -19.37
CA LEU A 11 40.47 56.12 -19.24
C LEU A 11 40.92 54.71 -18.91
N LEU A 12 40.79 54.32 -17.63
CA LEU A 12 40.96 52.95 -17.22
C LEU A 12 39.66 52.16 -17.55
N PHE A 13 39.75 51.32 -18.59
CA PHE A 13 38.77 50.28 -18.83
C PHE A 13 38.91 49.18 -17.80
N TYR A 14 37.97 49.12 -16.85
CA TYR A 14 37.77 47.91 -16.04
C TYR A 14 37.10 46.88 -16.91
N ILE A 15 37.88 45.88 -17.37
CA ILE A 15 37.36 44.63 -17.88
C ILE A 15 36.92 43.84 -16.68
N SER A 16 35.61 43.86 -16.39
CA SER A 16 35.01 42.91 -15.48
C SER A 16 35.02 41.53 -16.17
N CYS A 17 35.95 40.66 -15.75
CA CYS A 17 35.81 39.24 -16.02
C CYS A 17 34.56 38.78 -15.21
N GLN A 18 33.43 38.71 -15.86
CA GLN A 18 32.40 37.82 -15.40
C GLN A 18 32.90 36.40 -15.65
N ASP A 19 33.15 35.68 -14.58
CA ASP A 19 33.32 34.23 -14.67
C ASP A 19 32.13 33.67 -15.44
N PRO A 20 32.32 32.76 -16.42
CA PRO A 20 31.22 32.10 -17.07
C PRO A 20 30.39 31.42 -15.96
N ILE A 21 29.08 31.71 -15.92
CA ILE A 21 28.14 30.95 -15.14
C ILE A 21 28.30 29.51 -15.66
N ASP A 22 29.01 28.69 -14.89
CA ASP A 22 29.13 27.27 -15.15
C ASP A 22 27.73 26.69 -14.83
N ASP A 23 26.87 26.60 -15.87
CA ASP A 23 25.62 25.86 -15.84
C ASP A 23 25.96 24.37 -15.69
N LYS A 24 26.58 24.01 -14.59
CA LYS A 24 26.70 22.61 -14.19
C LYS A 24 25.30 22.12 -13.93
N ILE A 25 24.80 21.30 -14.83
CA ILE A 25 23.60 20.51 -14.62
C ILE A 25 23.83 19.71 -13.32
N GLU A 26 23.12 20.09 -12.26
CA GLU A 26 23.26 19.41 -10.96
C GLU A 26 22.76 17.96 -11.08
N SER A 27 23.39 17.02 -10.38
CA SER A 27 22.88 15.65 -10.34
C SER A 27 21.54 15.60 -9.59
N THR A 28 20.71 14.59 -9.85
CA THR A 28 19.46 14.41 -9.11
C THR A 28 19.71 14.37 -7.60
N TRP A 29 20.80 13.72 -7.15
CA TRP A 29 21.18 13.72 -5.73
C TRP A 29 21.48 15.14 -5.21
N ALA A 30 22.22 15.95 -5.94
CA ALA A 30 22.51 17.32 -5.53
C ALA A 30 21.23 18.14 -5.31
N VAL A 31 20.22 17.96 -6.18
CA VAL A 31 18.90 18.59 -6.02
C VAL A 31 18.16 18.02 -4.81
N VAL A 32 18.14 16.70 -4.62
CA VAL A 32 17.54 16.06 -3.43
C VAL A 32 18.14 16.63 -2.15
N GLN A 33 19.47 16.69 -2.06
CA GLN A 33 20.16 17.19 -0.87
C GLN A 33 19.89 18.69 -0.63
N LYS A 34 20.10 19.53 -1.65
CA LYS A 34 20.09 20.99 -1.52
C LYS A 34 18.67 21.57 -1.45
N SER A 35 17.77 21.03 -2.27
CA SER A 35 16.44 21.63 -2.47
C SER A 35 15.35 20.95 -1.64
N ILE A 36 15.56 19.71 -1.19
CA ILE A 36 14.57 18.96 -0.44
C ILE A 36 15.04 18.66 1.00
N LEU A 37 16.13 17.88 1.17
CA LEU A 37 16.54 17.44 2.50
C LEU A 37 17.05 18.59 3.38
N LYS A 38 17.84 19.49 2.82
CA LYS A 38 18.41 20.60 3.59
C LYS A 38 17.34 21.56 4.14
N PRO A 39 16.39 22.07 3.36
CA PRO A 39 15.37 22.98 3.90
C PRO A 39 14.34 22.28 4.79
N ASN A 40 13.99 21.03 4.53
CA ASN A 40 12.90 20.35 5.25
C ASN A 40 13.36 19.50 6.44
N CYS A 41 14.64 19.06 6.48
CA CYS A 41 15.09 18.04 7.43
C CYS A 41 16.32 18.47 8.25
N ALA A 42 17.27 19.22 7.65
CA ALA A 42 18.56 19.47 8.26
C ALA A 42 18.49 20.30 9.56
N ASN A 43 17.47 21.14 9.74
CA ASN A 43 17.29 21.90 10.98
C ASN A 43 17.25 21.02 12.24
N CYS A 44 16.70 19.81 12.13
CA CYS A 44 16.68 18.82 13.20
C CYS A 44 17.81 17.80 13.06
N HIS A 45 18.05 17.31 11.84
CA HIS A 45 19.04 16.28 11.52
C HIS A 45 20.40 16.92 11.15
N MET A 46 20.92 17.78 12.00
CA MET A 46 22.25 18.38 11.83
C MET A 46 23.29 17.68 12.71
N SER A 47 24.55 17.70 12.25
CA SER A 47 25.66 17.10 12.98
C SER A 47 25.81 17.69 14.40
N GLY A 48 25.98 16.82 15.38
CA GLY A 48 26.06 17.17 16.80
C GLY A 48 24.71 17.39 17.50
N SER A 49 23.59 17.33 16.78
CA SER A 49 22.25 17.48 17.40
C SER A 49 21.82 16.27 18.23
N ALA A 50 20.84 16.49 19.12
CA ALA A 50 20.23 15.38 19.87
C ALA A 50 19.51 14.39 18.92
N ILE A 51 18.88 14.91 17.87
CA ILE A 51 18.17 14.11 16.86
C ILE A 51 19.14 13.25 16.05
N GLU A 52 20.32 13.77 15.67
CA GLU A 52 21.35 12.94 15.06
C GLU A 52 21.79 11.80 15.99
N ARG A 53 22.02 12.10 17.27
CA ARG A 53 22.39 11.05 18.24
C ARG A 53 21.33 9.97 18.37
N GLN A 54 20.05 10.35 18.30
CA GLN A 54 18.92 9.44 18.40
C GLN A 54 18.69 8.65 17.11
N SER A 55 18.65 9.33 15.97
CA SER A 55 18.31 8.73 14.66
C SER A 55 19.52 8.13 13.92
N GLY A 56 20.75 8.61 14.23
CA GLY A 56 21.95 8.30 13.47
C GLY A 56 22.07 9.06 12.16
N LEU A 57 21.19 10.02 11.89
CA LEU A 57 21.04 10.68 10.62
C LEU A 57 21.46 12.15 10.69
N SER A 58 22.44 12.53 9.85
CA SER A 58 22.87 13.92 9.64
C SER A 58 22.60 14.28 8.18
N LEU A 59 21.85 15.38 7.96
CA LEU A 59 21.35 15.78 6.63
C LEU A 59 21.80 17.21 6.22
N ASN A 60 22.78 17.77 6.90
CA ASN A 60 23.19 19.15 6.61
C ASN A 60 24.08 19.25 5.37
N ASP A 61 25.15 18.48 5.26
CA ASP A 61 26.08 18.51 4.13
C ASP A 61 26.66 17.10 3.89
N ASP A 62 26.88 16.74 2.61
CA ASP A 62 27.49 15.48 2.17
C ASP A 62 26.91 14.22 2.83
N SER A 63 25.57 14.12 2.82
CA SER A 63 24.84 13.06 3.50
C SER A 63 24.62 11.79 2.66
N TYR A 64 25.13 11.71 1.41
CA TYR A 64 24.89 10.57 0.53
C TYR A 64 25.32 9.24 1.19
N ASN A 65 26.54 9.17 1.67
CA ASN A 65 27.08 7.95 2.29
C ASN A 65 26.47 7.60 3.64
N SER A 66 25.79 8.55 4.28
CA SER A 66 25.02 8.30 5.52
C SER A 66 23.57 7.90 5.28
N LEU A 67 23.12 7.90 4.01
CA LEU A 67 21.78 7.55 3.60
C LEU A 67 21.75 6.25 2.80
N VAL A 68 22.50 6.19 1.68
CA VAL A 68 22.36 5.11 0.70
C VAL A 68 23.12 3.88 1.16
N GLY A 69 22.40 2.78 1.36
CA GLY A 69 22.96 1.51 1.81
C GLY A 69 23.14 1.39 3.33
N GLU A 70 22.87 2.46 4.09
CA GLU A 70 23.06 2.46 5.54
C GLU A 70 21.87 1.85 6.29
N ILE A 71 22.18 1.17 7.40
CA ILE A 71 21.19 0.51 8.27
C ILE A 71 20.60 1.54 9.24
N PRO A 72 19.26 1.67 9.35
CA PRO A 72 18.66 2.59 10.30
C PRO A 72 18.97 2.20 11.76
N LYS A 73 19.05 3.20 12.64
CA LYS A 73 19.16 2.97 14.09
C LYS A 73 17.85 2.49 14.72
N ASN A 74 16.72 2.73 14.08
CA ASN A 74 15.44 2.22 14.55
C ASN A 74 15.45 0.69 14.53
N ASP A 75 15.25 0.06 15.69
CA ASP A 75 15.39 -1.39 15.84
C ASP A 75 14.30 -2.17 15.08
N ALA A 76 13.09 -1.62 14.93
CA ALA A 76 12.02 -2.26 14.17
C ALA A 76 12.34 -2.22 12.67
N ALA A 77 12.64 -1.05 12.11
CA ALA A 77 13.01 -0.92 10.70
C ALA A 77 14.24 -1.78 10.34
N LYS A 78 15.22 -1.86 11.24
CA LYS A 78 16.39 -2.74 11.08
C LYS A 78 16.01 -4.22 11.09
N LYS A 79 15.11 -4.64 11.99
CA LYS A 79 14.61 -6.02 12.07
C LYS A 79 13.85 -6.40 10.80
N ASP A 80 13.12 -5.46 10.22
CA ASP A 80 12.36 -5.66 8.98
C ASP A 80 13.26 -5.60 7.72
N GLY A 81 14.56 -5.40 7.93
CA GLY A 81 15.57 -5.45 6.85
C GLY A 81 15.62 -4.20 5.99
N LEU A 82 15.06 -3.06 6.48
CA LEU A 82 15.13 -1.81 5.75
C LEU A 82 16.55 -1.20 5.79
N LEU A 83 16.86 -0.47 4.75
CA LEU A 83 18.00 0.47 4.69
C LEU A 83 17.47 1.90 4.82
N ILE A 84 18.29 2.86 5.20
CA ILE A 84 17.85 4.26 5.21
C ILE A 84 17.39 4.65 3.80
N VAL A 85 18.20 4.36 2.78
CA VAL A 85 17.81 4.39 1.36
C VAL A 85 18.39 3.16 0.67
N SER A 86 17.56 2.38 0.02
CA SER A 86 18.00 1.21 -0.76
C SER A 86 18.49 1.62 -2.14
N ALA A 87 19.60 1.05 -2.58
CA ALA A 87 20.15 1.21 -3.92
C ALA A 87 19.67 0.13 -4.92
N GLU A 88 18.72 -0.73 -4.55
CA GLU A 88 18.25 -1.82 -5.42
C GLU A 88 17.49 -1.31 -6.65
N GLY A 89 16.88 -0.13 -6.55
CA GLY A 89 16.06 0.46 -7.61
C GLY A 89 14.67 -0.19 -7.75
N GLY A 90 13.84 0.40 -8.59
CA GLY A 90 12.45 -0.02 -8.79
C GLY A 90 11.59 0.06 -7.53
N MET A 91 10.42 -0.54 -7.58
CA MET A 91 9.50 -0.59 -6.44
C MET A 91 10.15 -1.26 -5.22
N LYS A 92 10.95 -2.30 -5.44
CA LYS A 92 11.65 -3.00 -4.36
C LYS A 92 12.63 -2.09 -3.61
N GLY A 93 13.38 -1.25 -4.33
CA GLY A 93 14.24 -0.24 -3.71
C GLY A 93 13.43 0.78 -2.91
N LEU A 94 12.25 1.15 -3.41
CA LEU A 94 11.37 2.11 -2.75
C LEU A 94 10.82 1.55 -1.43
N THR A 95 10.23 0.35 -1.45
CA THR A 95 9.64 -0.30 -0.25
C THR A 95 10.68 -0.71 0.79
N LYS A 96 11.95 -0.86 0.40
CA LYS A 96 13.06 -1.12 1.34
C LYS A 96 13.76 0.14 1.83
N SER A 97 13.26 1.32 1.48
CA SER A 97 13.84 2.59 1.91
C SER A 97 13.08 3.16 3.10
N TYR A 98 13.66 3.08 4.29
CA TYR A 98 13.09 3.64 5.52
C TYR A 98 12.82 5.15 5.40
N LEU A 99 13.63 5.89 4.62
CA LEU A 99 13.36 7.28 4.31
C LEU A 99 12.00 7.45 3.64
N TRP A 100 11.66 6.57 2.66
CA TRP A 100 10.37 6.63 1.98
C TRP A 100 9.21 6.41 2.95
N GLU A 101 9.31 5.42 3.82
CA GLU A 101 8.32 5.16 4.87
C GLU A 101 8.11 6.40 5.77
N LYS A 102 9.19 7.12 6.06
CA LYS A 102 9.15 8.29 6.95
C LYS A 102 8.56 9.54 6.29
N ILE A 103 8.62 9.71 4.99
CA ILE A 103 8.21 10.94 4.30
C ILE A 103 6.93 10.80 3.48
N ASN A 104 6.48 9.58 3.17
CA ASN A 104 5.29 9.35 2.36
C ASN A 104 4.00 9.60 3.17
N ALA A 105 3.61 10.86 3.25
CA ALA A 105 2.44 11.27 4.00
C ALA A 105 1.12 10.71 3.46
N TYR A 106 1.06 10.30 2.20
CA TYR A 106 -0.12 9.65 1.62
C TYR A 106 -0.38 8.27 2.19
N ASP A 107 0.65 7.63 2.75
CA ASP A 107 0.59 6.32 3.38
C ASP A 107 0.56 6.38 4.92
N GLN A 108 0.41 7.58 5.48
CA GLN A 108 0.58 7.79 6.92
C GLN A 108 -0.40 7.01 7.80
N GLU A 109 -1.64 6.81 7.35
CA GLU A 109 -2.63 6.08 8.14
C GLU A 109 -2.22 4.62 8.27
N HIS A 110 -1.76 4.04 7.18
CA HIS A 110 -1.21 2.70 7.12
C HIS A 110 0.09 2.59 7.93
N PHE A 111 1.01 3.53 7.72
CA PHE A 111 2.27 3.62 8.45
C PHE A 111 2.06 3.65 9.97
N LEU A 112 1.14 4.48 10.48
CA LEU A 112 0.90 4.61 11.91
C LEU A 112 0.23 3.37 12.53
N THR A 113 -0.52 2.61 11.74
CA THR A 113 -1.20 1.39 12.20
C THR A 113 -0.27 0.17 12.16
N ASP A 114 0.51 0.04 11.10
CA ASP A 114 1.27 -1.18 10.83
C ASP A 114 2.69 -1.12 11.39
N HIS A 115 3.26 0.08 11.41
CA HIS A 115 4.63 0.33 11.85
C HIS A 115 4.72 1.39 12.97
N PRO A 116 3.95 1.25 14.08
CA PRO A 116 3.96 2.24 15.16
C PRO A 116 5.35 2.41 15.78
N GLU A 117 6.20 1.38 15.72
CA GLU A 117 7.57 1.39 16.22
C GLU A 117 8.54 2.16 15.31
N TYR A 118 8.15 2.51 14.08
CA TYR A 118 8.99 3.33 13.19
C TYR A 118 9.05 4.79 13.64
N GLY A 119 8.21 5.18 14.59
CA GLY A 119 8.13 6.54 15.13
C GLY A 119 7.27 7.46 14.27
N GLN A 120 7.45 8.76 14.38
CA GLN A 120 6.61 9.75 13.69
C GLN A 120 7.01 9.90 12.22
N LEU A 121 6.02 10.23 11.37
CA LEU A 121 6.27 10.69 10.00
C LEU A 121 7.11 11.98 10.00
N MET A 122 7.85 12.20 8.94
CA MET A 122 8.74 13.34 8.78
C MET A 122 8.32 14.24 7.61
N PRO A 123 8.47 15.56 7.72
CA PRO A 123 8.81 16.31 8.92
C PRO A 123 7.71 16.24 9.99
N PRO A 124 8.06 16.24 11.29
CA PRO A 124 7.06 16.20 12.34
C PRO A 124 6.24 17.50 12.38
N GLY A 125 4.97 17.41 12.81
CA GLY A 125 4.10 18.58 12.93
C GLY A 125 3.24 18.88 11.71
N GLY A 126 3.18 17.98 10.71
CA GLY A 126 2.24 18.06 9.59
C GLY A 126 2.66 18.95 8.43
N ASN A 127 3.87 19.47 8.42
CA ASN A 127 4.40 20.23 7.28
C ASN A 127 5.11 19.28 6.30
N PHE A 128 4.35 18.36 5.74
CA PHE A 128 4.84 17.31 4.86
C PHE A 128 5.46 17.86 3.56
N LEU A 129 6.27 17.04 2.89
CA LEU A 129 6.83 17.34 1.58
C LEU A 129 5.74 17.60 0.54
N THR A 130 6.05 18.39 -0.47
CA THR A 130 5.15 18.58 -1.62
C THR A 130 5.07 17.31 -2.45
N ASP A 131 4.02 17.18 -3.23
CA ASP A 131 3.83 16.05 -4.16
C ASP A 131 4.99 15.99 -5.16
N GLY A 132 5.46 17.15 -5.62
CA GLY A 132 6.64 17.26 -6.46
C GLY A 132 7.92 16.77 -5.78
N GLU A 133 8.16 17.16 -4.53
CA GLU A 133 9.31 16.70 -3.75
C GLU A 133 9.25 15.19 -3.51
N LEU A 134 8.08 14.64 -3.17
CA LEU A 134 7.87 13.20 -3.00
C LEU A 134 8.14 12.44 -4.30
N GLN A 135 7.56 12.87 -5.43
CA GLN A 135 7.76 12.21 -6.71
C GLN A 135 9.21 12.31 -7.20
N PHE A 136 9.90 13.40 -6.88
CA PHE A 136 11.31 13.57 -7.22
C PHE A 136 12.20 12.60 -6.44
N ILE A 137 12.00 12.49 -5.11
CA ILE A 137 12.71 11.50 -4.26
C ILE A 137 12.38 10.08 -4.71
N ARG A 138 11.10 9.79 -4.97
CA ARG A 138 10.65 8.49 -5.48
C ARG A 138 11.40 8.10 -6.75
N SER A 139 11.43 8.98 -7.75
CA SER A 139 12.13 8.74 -9.02
C SER A 139 13.63 8.49 -8.81
N TRP A 140 14.24 9.19 -7.86
CA TRP A 140 15.64 8.98 -7.50
C TRP A 140 15.87 7.60 -6.88
N ILE A 141 15.03 7.19 -5.91
CA ILE A 141 15.16 5.86 -5.26
C ILE A 141 14.87 4.74 -6.27
N GLU A 142 13.79 4.86 -7.05
CA GLU A 142 13.43 3.86 -8.08
C GLU A 142 14.51 3.69 -9.15
N SER A 143 15.34 4.72 -9.36
CA SER A 143 16.51 4.65 -10.24
C SER A 143 17.75 4.06 -9.57
N GLY A 144 17.64 3.54 -8.35
CA GLY A 144 18.77 2.99 -7.58
C GLY A 144 19.56 4.02 -6.79
N ALA A 145 18.94 5.16 -6.51
CA ALA A 145 19.49 6.26 -5.69
C ALA A 145 20.94 6.67 -6.09
N PRO A 146 21.25 6.94 -7.37
CA PRO A 146 22.63 7.24 -7.79
C PRO A 146 23.09 8.60 -7.23
N GLU A 147 24.40 8.68 -6.87
CA GLU A 147 25.03 9.94 -6.44
C GLU A 147 25.25 10.94 -7.60
N SER A 148 25.43 10.42 -8.79
CA SER A 148 25.72 11.23 -9.99
C SER A 148 24.73 10.93 -11.11
N GLY A 149 24.59 11.89 -12.04
CA GLY A 149 23.68 11.79 -13.17
C GLY A 149 22.27 12.34 -12.86
N ILE A 150 21.48 12.47 -13.92
CA ILE A 150 20.12 12.99 -13.87
C ILE A 150 19.15 11.82 -14.12
N VAL A 151 18.37 11.46 -13.11
CA VAL A 151 17.42 10.33 -13.15
C VAL A 151 15.99 10.76 -12.79
N ALA A 152 15.78 12.05 -12.44
CA ALA A 152 14.47 12.64 -12.18
C ALA A 152 14.34 13.99 -12.91
N ASP A 153 13.12 14.31 -13.37
CA ASP A 153 12.84 15.60 -14.03
C ASP A 153 12.55 16.67 -12.96
N GLU A 154 13.34 17.74 -12.93
CA GLU A 154 13.15 18.86 -12.00
C GLU A 154 11.80 19.56 -12.16
N LYS A 155 11.10 19.38 -13.29
CA LYS A 155 9.73 19.88 -13.45
C LYS A 155 8.74 19.31 -12.44
N LEU A 156 9.02 18.14 -11.88
CA LEU A 156 8.23 17.56 -10.79
C LEU A 156 8.13 18.53 -9.61
N LEU A 157 9.22 19.24 -9.29
CA LEU A 157 9.27 20.21 -8.19
C LEU A 157 8.37 21.43 -8.37
N LEU A 158 7.74 21.61 -9.53
CA LEU A 158 6.74 22.65 -9.77
C LEU A 158 5.39 22.31 -9.13
N ASP A 159 5.16 21.05 -8.79
CA ASP A 159 3.95 20.65 -8.06
C ASP A 159 4.14 20.94 -6.57
N THR A 160 3.48 21.98 -6.11
CA THR A 160 3.53 22.45 -4.71
C THR A 160 2.35 21.97 -3.87
N ALA A 161 1.45 21.13 -4.41
CA ALA A 161 0.42 20.47 -3.63
C ALA A 161 1.08 19.63 -2.51
N ARG A 162 0.34 19.41 -1.42
CA ARG A 162 0.80 18.61 -0.27
C ARG A 162 -0.32 17.71 0.19
N TYR A 163 0.03 16.63 0.84
CA TYR A 163 -0.95 15.84 1.55
C TYR A 163 -1.68 16.71 2.58
N GLU A 164 -2.99 16.69 2.49
CA GLU A 164 -3.88 17.24 3.50
C GLU A 164 -4.64 16.07 4.12
N ALA A 165 -4.54 15.90 5.44
CA ALA A 165 -5.27 14.86 6.15
C ALA A 165 -6.77 15.00 5.86
N THR A 166 -7.36 13.97 5.26
CA THR A 166 -8.79 13.98 4.95
C THR A 166 -9.56 13.83 6.26
N SER A 167 -10.39 14.80 6.60
CA SER A 167 -11.35 14.63 7.67
C SER A 167 -12.36 13.57 7.28
N PHE A 168 -12.63 12.61 8.18
CA PHE A 168 -13.73 11.65 7.98
C PHE A 168 -15.03 12.38 7.70
N THR A 169 -15.66 12.07 6.58
CA THR A 169 -16.93 12.67 6.17
C THR A 169 -17.89 11.56 5.77
N LYS A 170 -19.06 11.55 6.40
CA LYS A 170 -20.12 10.62 6.01
C LYS A 170 -20.40 10.71 4.51
N LEU A 171 -20.42 9.56 3.83
CA LEU A 171 -20.83 9.50 2.43
C LEU A 171 -22.32 9.85 2.29
N ASP A 172 -22.66 10.62 1.26
CA ASP A 172 -24.05 10.77 0.84
C ASP A 172 -24.56 9.47 0.24
N PRO A 173 -25.79 9.02 0.59
CA PRO A 173 -26.32 7.78 0.02
C PRO A 173 -26.39 7.82 -1.51
N PRO A 174 -26.12 6.71 -2.20
CA PRO A 174 -26.17 6.65 -3.64
C PRO A 174 -27.60 6.83 -4.16
N SER A 175 -27.76 7.51 -5.29
CA SER A 175 -29.08 7.70 -5.92
C SER A 175 -29.72 6.39 -6.40
N ASN A 176 -28.90 5.41 -6.76
CA ASN A 176 -29.31 4.05 -7.10
C ASN A 176 -28.35 3.09 -6.45
N GLY A 177 -28.73 2.49 -5.33
CA GLY A 177 -27.87 1.60 -4.59
C GLY A 177 -28.21 1.49 -3.11
N LEU A 178 -27.26 0.99 -2.36
CA LEU A 178 -27.36 0.74 -0.93
C LEU A 178 -26.24 1.50 -0.22
N GLN A 179 -26.56 2.09 0.93
CA GLN A 179 -25.55 2.57 1.86
C GLN A 179 -25.49 1.64 3.07
N LEU A 180 -24.32 1.08 3.34
CA LEU A 180 -24.04 0.36 4.57
C LEU A 180 -23.35 1.30 5.55
N HIS A 181 -23.61 1.09 6.84
CA HIS A 181 -22.99 1.84 7.91
C HIS A 181 -22.59 0.88 9.03
N LEU A 182 -21.30 0.81 9.31
CA LEU A 182 -20.74 0.04 10.40
C LEU A 182 -20.19 0.99 11.47
N GLY A 183 -20.80 0.95 12.65
CA GLY A 183 -20.38 1.82 13.76
C GLY A 183 -21.37 2.91 14.11
N PRO A 184 -20.98 3.95 14.90
CA PRO A 184 -19.66 4.05 15.54
C PRO A 184 -19.43 2.97 16.60
N PHE A 185 -18.19 2.53 16.76
CA PHE A 185 -17.77 1.56 17.77
C PHE A 185 -16.46 2.00 18.45
N GLU A 186 -16.25 1.57 19.70
CA GLU A 186 -15.07 1.92 20.47
C GLU A 186 -13.96 0.90 20.28
N ILE A 187 -12.71 1.41 20.16
CA ILE A 187 -11.48 0.63 20.24
C ILE A 187 -10.73 1.10 21.48
N GLN A 188 -10.52 0.21 22.44
CA GLN A 188 -9.89 0.55 23.71
C GLN A 188 -8.42 0.95 23.54
N PRO A 189 -7.84 1.73 24.47
CA PRO A 189 -6.42 2.07 24.45
C PRO A 189 -5.53 0.84 24.37
N ASN A 190 -4.45 0.93 23.57
CA ASN A 190 -3.48 -0.16 23.39
C ASN A 190 -4.12 -1.51 23.04
N TYR A 191 -5.16 -1.47 22.20
CA TYR A 191 -5.93 -2.64 21.80
C TYR A 191 -6.10 -2.73 20.28
N GLU A 192 -5.96 -3.94 19.76
CA GLU A 192 -6.25 -4.30 18.38
C GLU A 192 -7.60 -4.98 18.33
N ARG A 193 -8.51 -4.43 17.53
CA ARG A 193 -9.88 -4.95 17.39
C ARG A 193 -10.15 -5.31 15.95
N GLU A 194 -10.44 -6.56 15.71
CA GLU A 194 -10.90 -7.07 14.42
C GLU A 194 -12.16 -7.88 14.59
N PHE A 195 -13.21 -7.52 13.86
CA PHE A 195 -14.49 -8.19 13.94
C PHE A 195 -15.21 -8.21 12.60
N PHE A 196 -16.24 -9.04 12.55
CA PHE A 196 -17.13 -9.20 11.42
C PHE A 196 -18.56 -8.86 11.81
N GLN A 197 -19.32 -8.25 10.90
CA GLN A 197 -20.74 -8.07 11.04
C GLN A 197 -21.46 -8.43 9.74
N TYR A 198 -22.30 -9.47 9.79
CA TYR A 198 -23.08 -9.91 8.65
C TYR A 198 -24.30 -9.03 8.48
N THR A 199 -24.40 -8.33 7.37
CA THR A 199 -25.40 -7.29 7.11
C THR A 199 -26.42 -7.76 6.08
N ASP A 200 -27.70 -7.69 6.46
CA ASP A 200 -28.83 -7.92 5.57
C ASP A 200 -28.97 -6.76 4.58
N LEU A 201 -28.95 -7.05 3.29
CA LEU A 201 -29.14 -6.05 2.22
C LEU A 201 -30.62 -5.87 1.85
N GLN A 202 -31.53 -6.59 2.52
CA GLN A 202 -32.98 -6.50 2.36
C GLN A 202 -33.47 -6.70 0.92
N HIS A 203 -32.89 -7.67 0.22
CA HIS A 203 -33.24 -8.01 -1.16
C HIS A 203 -33.41 -9.51 -1.35
N ASP A 204 -34.25 -9.88 -2.31
CA ASP A 204 -34.60 -11.27 -2.67
C ASP A 204 -34.10 -11.65 -4.07
N LYS A 205 -33.46 -10.72 -4.78
CA LYS A 205 -32.96 -10.92 -6.15
C LYS A 205 -31.48 -10.58 -6.24
N ASP A 206 -30.80 -11.11 -7.25
CA ASP A 206 -29.44 -10.74 -7.53
C ASP A 206 -29.29 -9.23 -7.73
N LEU A 207 -28.31 -8.63 -7.06
CA LEU A 207 -27.91 -7.24 -7.24
C LEU A 207 -26.65 -7.18 -8.10
N TYR A 208 -26.58 -6.18 -8.97
CA TYR A 208 -25.44 -5.94 -9.84
C TYR A 208 -24.78 -4.63 -9.46
N VAL A 209 -23.51 -4.70 -9.10
CA VAL A 209 -22.72 -3.60 -8.52
C VAL A 209 -21.69 -3.14 -9.51
N ASN A 210 -21.70 -1.86 -9.87
CA ASN A 210 -20.74 -1.28 -10.82
C ASN A 210 -19.80 -0.23 -10.22
N ARG A 211 -20.04 0.21 -8.98
CA ARG A 211 -19.14 1.12 -8.24
C ARG A 211 -19.29 0.90 -6.74
N ILE A 212 -18.19 1.03 -6.03
CA ILE A 212 -18.13 0.93 -4.58
C ILE A 212 -17.35 2.14 -4.04
N GLU A 213 -17.94 2.84 -3.08
CA GLU A 213 -17.25 3.89 -2.32
C GLU A 213 -17.18 3.47 -0.86
N ILE A 214 -16.02 3.65 -0.25
CA ILE A 214 -15.79 3.38 1.16
C ILE A 214 -15.16 4.62 1.79
N GLU A 215 -15.65 4.98 2.96
CA GLU A 215 -15.08 6.02 3.80
C GLU A 215 -14.94 5.48 5.21
N MET A 216 -13.72 5.43 5.74
CA MET A 216 -13.38 4.93 7.07
C MET A 216 -12.84 6.06 7.94
N ARG A 217 -13.12 6.01 9.26
CA ARG A 217 -12.38 6.86 10.20
C ARG A 217 -10.90 6.50 10.21
N PRO A 218 -10.02 7.51 10.38
CA PRO A 218 -8.59 7.30 10.55
C PRO A 218 -8.25 6.30 11.66
N GLY A 219 -7.16 5.55 11.47
CA GLY A 219 -6.71 4.49 12.39
C GLY A 219 -7.27 3.12 12.07
N SER A 220 -8.04 2.97 10.98
CA SER A 220 -8.38 1.67 10.42
C SER A 220 -7.17 1.06 9.72
N HIS A 221 -6.93 -0.23 9.99
CA HIS A 221 -5.95 -1.01 9.29
C HIS A 221 -6.49 -1.47 7.92
N HIS A 222 -7.71 -2.00 7.89
CA HIS A 222 -8.46 -2.31 6.70
C HIS A 222 -9.96 -2.41 6.96
N PHE A 223 -10.71 -2.30 5.86
CA PHE A 223 -12.10 -2.67 5.81
C PHE A 223 -12.36 -3.56 4.60
N LEU A 224 -12.88 -4.76 4.84
CA LEU A 224 -13.13 -5.76 3.79
C LEU A 224 -14.59 -6.22 3.85
N MET A 225 -15.13 -6.57 2.71
CA MET A 225 -16.47 -7.14 2.58
C MET A 225 -16.40 -8.48 1.88
N TYR A 226 -17.18 -9.41 2.36
CA TYR A 226 -17.25 -10.76 1.82
C TYR A 226 -18.68 -11.17 1.52
N THR A 227 -18.87 -11.96 0.46
CA THR A 227 -20.02 -12.83 0.31
C THR A 227 -19.68 -14.20 0.88
N PHE A 228 -20.66 -15.04 1.06
CA PHE A 228 -20.45 -16.44 1.44
C PHE A 228 -20.53 -17.36 0.23
N ASP A 229 -19.73 -18.45 0.24
CA ASP A 229 -19.87 -19.53 -0.71
C ASP A 229 -21.25 -20.21 -0.55
N ASN A 230 -21.89 -20.58 -1.65
CA ASN A 230 -23.18 -21.24 -1.67
C ASN A 230 -23.21 -22.57 -0.90
N ASN A 231 -22.02 -23.16 -0.64
CA ASN A 231 -21.86 -24.40 0.13
C ASN A 231 -21.76 -24.16 1.65
N ILE A 232 -21.86 -22.93 2.14
CA ILE A 232 -21.80 -22.67 3.57
C ILE A 232 -22.96 -23.41 4.28
N PRO A 233 -22.66 -24.27 5.28
CA PRO A 233 -23.70 -24.89 6.06
C PRO A 233 -24.54 -23.86 6.81
N GLN A 234 -25.87 -23.94 6.76
CA GLN A 234 -26.79 -22.98 7.39
C GLN A 234 -26.48 -22.72 8.87
N ARG A 235 -26.00 -23.72 9.58
CA ARG A 235 -25.60 -23.59 11.00
C ARG A 235 -24.33 -22.77 11.24
N ILE A 236 -23.60 -22.46 10.17
CA ILE A 236 -22.32 -21.72 10.21
C ILE A 236 -22.52 -20.31 9.67
N LEU A 237 -23.52 -20.13 8.79
CA LEU A 237 -23.89 -18.81 8.30
C LEU A 237 -24.28 -17.93 9.51
N PRO A 238 -23.60 -16.78 9.71
CA PRO A 238 -23.89 -15.89 10.83
C PRO A 238 -25.28 -15.29 10.75
N ASN A 239 -25.81 -14.89 11.89
CA ASN A 239 -27.07 -14.13 11.90
C ASN A 239 -26.84 -12.70 11.45
N TYR A 240 -27.81 -12.10 10.80
CA TYR A 240 -27.76 -10.70 10.43
C TYR A 240 -27.65 -9.80 11.66
N GLY A 241 -26.74 -8.80 11.59
CA GLY A 241 -26.46 -7.87 12.68
C GLY A 241 -25.59 -8.42 13.81
N GLU A 242 -25.23 -9.70 13.76
CA GLU A 242 -24.35 -10.32 14.76
C GLU A 242 -22.91 -9.84 14.57
N THR A 243 -22.34 -9.22 15.62
CA THR A 243 -20.92 -8.86 15.67
C THR A 243 -20.11 -10.04 16.20
N ARG A 244 -19.12 -10.47 15.45
CA ARG A 244 -18.26 -11.62 15.76
C ARG A 244 -16.81 -11.16 15.80
N GLU A 245 -16.28 -11.02 17.01
CA GLU A 245 -14.85 -10.70 17.20
C GLU A 245 -13.97 -11.84 16.63
N LEU A 246 -12.86 -11.50 15.95
CA LEU A 246 -11.89 -12.51 15.51
C LEU A 246 -11.06 -13.03 16.68
N ARG A 247 -10.77 -12.17 17.65
CA ARG A 247 -10.05 -12.50 18.88
C ARG A 247 -10.80 -12.01 20.09
N ASP A 248 -10.67 -12.72 21.19
CA ASP A 248 -11.17 -12.25 22.47
C ASP A 248 -10.25 -11.19 23.10
N GLN A 249 -10.66 -10.64 24.23
CA GLN A 249 -9.89 -9.62 24.97
C GLN A 249 -8.51 -10.09 25.45
N PHE A 250 -8.20 -11.38 25.39
CA PHE A 250 -6.93 -11.98 25.75
C PHE A 250 -6.09 -12.38 24.52
N GLY A 251 -6.57 -12.05 23.31
CA GLY A 251 -5.93 -12.37 22.03
C GLY A 251 -6.16 -13.81 21.54
N ALA A 252 -7.01 -14.59 22.23
CA ALA A 252 -7.33 -15.94 21.77
C ALA A 252 -8.32 -15.90 20.60
N THR A 253 -8.01 -16.65 19.53
CA THR A 253 -8.82 -16.70 18.31
C THR A 253 -10.20 -17.31 18.57
N ASN A 254 -11.25 -16.62 18.11
CA ASN A 254 -12.61 -17.12 18.12
C ASN A 254 -12.81 -18.16 17.00
N LEU A 255 -12.86 -19.42 17.38
CA LEU A 255 -12.93 -20.54 16.43
C LEU A 255 -14.19 -20.52 15.56
N SER A 256 -15.33 -20.05 16.08
CA SER A 256 -16.57 -19.95 15.29
C SER A 256 -16.47 -18.90 14.19
N THR A 257 -15.85 -17.76 14.49
CA THR A 257 -15.55 -16.71 13.49
C THR A 257 -14.59 -17.23 12.44
N LEU A 258 -13.46 -17.83 12.88
CA LEU A 258 -12.46 -18.41 11.97
C LEU A 258 -13.08 -19.49 11.06
N TYR A 259 -14.02 -20.28 11.59
CA TYR A 259 -14.66 -21.33 10.79
C TYR A 259 -15.61 -20.75 9.74
N ALA A 260 -16.34 -19.68 10.02
CA ALA A 260 -17.15 -18.99 9.04
C ALA A 260 -16.30 -18.34 7.92
N MET A 261 -15.13 -17.81 8.26
CA MET A 261 -14.21 -17.21 7.29
C MET A 261 -13.75 -18.19 6.19
N GLN A 262 -13.77 -19.49 6.43
CA GLN A 262 -13.42 -20.49 5.40
C GLN A 262 -14.37 -20.51 4.20
N PHE A 263 -15.55 -19.91 4.37
CA PHE A 263 -16.58 -19.81 3.34
C PHE A 263 -16.69 -18.41 2.73
N HIS A 264 -15.79 -17.49 3.14
CA HIS A 264 -15.75 -16.15 2.58
C HIS A 264 -15.31 -16.17 1.11
N LYS A 265 -15.97 -15.33 0.31
CA LYS A 265 -15.51 -14.89 -1.00
C LYS A 265 -15.33 -13.39 -0.93
N PHE A 266 -14.10 -12.92 -1.15
CA PHE A 266 -13.80 -11.51 -1.10
C PHE A 266 -14.65 -10.75 -2.13
N PHE A 267 -15.41 -9.77 -1.67
CA PHE A 267 -16.26 -8.96 -2.53
C PHE A 267 -15.61 -7.62 -2.88
N ALA A 268 -15.22 -6.86 -1.90
CA ALA A 268 -14.54 -5.58 -2.05
C ALA A 268 -13.89 -5.17 -0.72
N GLY A 269 -12.98 -4.21 -0.77
CA GLY A 269 -12.38 -3.66 0.44
C GLY A 269 -11.26 -2.70 0.12
N THR A 270 -10.71 -2.12 1.17
CA THR A 270 -9.59 -1.17 1.08
C THR A 270 -8.78 -1.19 2.36
N GLN A 271 -7.49 -0.87 2.23
CA GLN A 271 -6.58 -0.55 3.33
C GLN A 271 -6.44 0.97 3.52
N TRP A 272 -7.08 1.76 2.66
CA TRP A 272 -7.04 3.22 2.66
C TRP A 272 -8.31 3.79 3.26
N ALA A 273 -8.21 4.95 3.91
CA ALA A 273 -9.36 5.64 4.50
C ALA A 273 -10.49 5.89 3.50
N ARG A 274 -10.14 6.03 2.22
CA ARG A 274 -11.09 6.23 1.13
C ARG A 274 -10.86 5.28 -0.02
N LEU A 275 -11.96 4.75 -0.55
CA LEU A 275 -12.01 4.05 -1.83
C LEU A 275 -13.17 4.61 -2.66
N ASP A 276 -12.89 4.94 -3.92
CA ASP A 276 -13.89 5.14 -4.96
C ASP A 276 -13.50 4.27 -6.15
N TYR A 277 -14.12 3.10 -6.24
CA TYR A 277 -13.78 2.12 -7.24
C TYR A 277 -14.95 1.86 -8.18
N LYS A 278 -14.79 2.19 -9.46
CA LYS A 278 -15.75 1.96 -10.53
C LYS A 278 -15.27 0.85 -11.43
N LEU A 279 -16.11 -0.17 -11.65
CA LEU A 279 -15.82 -1.23 -12.59
C LEU A 279 -15.87 -0.70 -14.05
N PRO A 280 -15.21 -1.36 -15.00
CA PRO A 280 -15.28 -1.02 -16.42
C PRO A 280 -16.74 -0.97 -16.93
N GLU A 281 -17.00 -0.20 -17.96
CA GLU A 281 -18.34 -0.04 -18.51
C GLU A 281 -18.95 -1.37 -18.98
N GLY A 282 -20.13 -1.68 -18.49
CA GLY A 282 -20.82 -2.93 -18.78
C GLY A 282 -20.38 -4.11 -17.91
N VAL A 283 -19.42 -3.92 -17.00
CA VAL A 283 -19.00 -4.94 -16.02
C VAL A 283 -19.67 -4.68 -14.67
N ALA A 284 -20.13 -5.72 -14.00
CA ALA A 284 -20.67 -5.64 -12.65
C ALA A 284 -20.31 -6.84 -11.80
N LEU A 285 -20.02 -6.62 -10.52
CA LEU A 285 -20.01 -7.67 -9.50
C LEU A 285 -21.44 -8.07 -9.18
N LYS A 286 -21.64 -9.34 -8.82
CA LYS A 286 -22.96 -9.83 -8.43
C LYS A 286 -23.01 -10.19 -6.95
N ILE A 287 -24.03 -9.67 -6.26
CA ILE A 287 -24.43 -10.15 -4.92
C ILE A 287 -25.66 -11.05 -5.11
N PRO A 288 -25.57 -12.34 -4.75
CA PRO A 288 -26.71 -13.25 -4.85
C PRO A 288 -27.88 -12.84 -3.95
N GLY A 289 -29.11 -13.03 -4.41
CA GLY A 289 -30.33 -12.59 -3.70
C GLY A 289 -30.61 -13.24 -2.35
N GLU A 290 -29.88 -14.28 -1.97
CA GLU A 290 -30.08 -14.99 -0.71
C GLU A 290 -29.06 -14.61 0.37
N TYR A 291 -28.06 -13.76 0.04
CA TYR A 291 -26.95 -13.44 0.92
C TYR A 291 -26.79 -11.94 1.13
N GLY A 292 -26.40 -11.58 2.35
CA GLY A 292 -25.90 -10.26 2.70
C GLY A 292 -24.40 -10.14 2.44
N LEU A 293 -23.81 -9.09 3.02
CA LEU A 293 -22.37 -8.87 3.06
C LEU A 293 -21.84 -9.00 4.47
N ASP A 294 -20.78 -9.75 4.64
CA ASP A 294 -20.05 -9.86 5.89
C ASP A 294 -18.94 -8.80 5.91
N GLN A 295 -19.14 -7.77 6.72
CA GLN A 295 -18.26 -6.62 6.83
C GLN A 295 -17.19 -6.92 7.88
N ASN A 296 -15.92 -6.92 7.48
CA ASN A 296 -14.76 -7.04 8.36
C ASN A 296 -14.15 -5.68 8.59
N SER A 297 -14.01 -5.29 9.84
CA SER A 297 -13.37 -4.04 10.24
C SER A 297 -12.23 -4.33 11.21
N HIS A 298 -11.05 -3.77 10.91
CA HIS A 298 -9.85 -3.96 11.70
C HIS A 298 -9.22 -2.62 12.07
N TYR A 299 -9.08 -2.37 13.37
CA TYR A 299 -8.48 -1.16 13.93
C TYR A 299 -7.39 -1.51 14.93
N VAL A 300 -6.31 -0.73 14.92
CA VAL A 300 -5.21 -0.85 15.87
C VAL A 300 -5.04 0.46 16.63
N ASN A 301 -5.47 0.49 17.89
CA ASN A 301 -5.33 1.66 18.74
C ASN A 301 -4.05 1.55 19.59
N ARG A 302 -3.03 2.32 19.27
CA ARG A 302 -1.76 2.41 20.02
C ARG A 302 -1.70 3.63 20.94
N THR A 303 -2.82 4.35 21.08
CA THR A 303 -2.89 5.54 21.94
C THR A 303 -3.40 5.19 23.34
N ASP A 304 -3.24 6.12 24.29
CA ASP A 304 -3.74 5.98 25.65
C ASP A 304 -5.22 6.42 25.81
N SER A 305 -5.90 6.72 24.69
CA SER A 305 -7.29 7.16 24.68
C SER A 305 -8.15 6.24 23.83
N ILE A 306 -9.47 6.24 24.09
CA ILE A 306 -10.43 5.50 23.26
C ILE A 306 -10.44 6.07 21.85
N MET A 307 -10.33 5.20 20.86
CA MET A 307 -10.49 5.52 19.44
C MET A 307 -11.90 5.13 18.98
N ILE A 308 -12.48 5.89 18.07
CA ILE A 308 -13.79 5.58 17.48
C ILE A 308 -13.58 5.09 16.05
N GLY A 309 -14.01 3.88 15.77
CA GLY A 309 -14.11 3.31 14.43
C GLY A 309 -15.50 3.54 13.83
N GLU A 310 -15.53 3.77 12.53
CA GLU A 310 -16.78 3.95 11.80
C GLU A 310 -16.50 3.85 10.30
N VAL A 311 -17.37 3.17 9.56
CA VAL A 311 -17.24 2.98 8.12
C VAL A 311 -18.57 3.21 7.43
N TYR A 312 -18.55 4.03 6.37
CA TYR A 312 -19.65 4.14 5.41
C TYR A 312 -19.25 3.48 4.10
N THR A 313 -20.14 2.69 3.53
CA THR A 313 -19.95 2.06 2.22
C THR A 313 -21.18 2.33 1.34
N ASN A 314 -20.93 2.93 0.17
CA ASN A 314 -21.92 3.01 -0.88
C ASN A 314 -21.71 1.90 -1.90
N ILE A 315 -22.75 1.14 -2.17
CA ILE A 315 -22.81 0.11 -3.20
C ILE A 315 -23.73 0.63 -4.29
N HIS A 316 -23.15 1.07 -5.41
CA HIS A 316 -23.93 1.58 -6.55
C HIS A 316 -24.40 0.43 -7.42
N LEU A 317 -25.69 0.40 -7.68
CA LEU A 317 -26.33 -0.65 -8.46
C LEU A 317 -26.52 -0.24 -9.92
N VAL A 318 -26.53 -1.23 -10.77
CA VAL A 318 -26.87 -1.10 -12.19
C VAL A 318 -27.94 -2.13 -12.54
N GLU A 319 -28.88 -1.74 -13.39
CA GLU A 319 -29.91 -2.63 -13.90
C GLU A 319 -29.26 -3.78 -14.70
N LYS A 320 -29.76 -5.00 -14.52
CA LYS A 320 -29.24 -6.20 -15.16
C LYS A 320 -29.10 -6.05 -16.68
N ASP A 321 -30.05 -5.37 -17.32
CA ASP A 321 -30.06 -5.16 -18.77
C ASP A 321 -28.90 -4.30 -19.29
N ASN A 322 -28.24 -3.57 -18.41
CA ASN A 322 -27.06 -2.76 -18.69
C ASN A 322 -25.74 -3.52 -18.42
N VAL A 323 -25.81 -4.74 -17.89
CA VAL A 323 -24.65 -5.58 -17.58
C VAL A 323 -24.33 -6.46 -18.77
N LYS A 324 -23.16 -6.26 -19.38
CA LYS A 324 -22.64 -7.09 -20.47
C LYS A 324 -21.85 -8.28 -19.91
N HIS A 325 -21.09 -8.05 -18.86
CA HIS A 325 -20.24 -9.06 -18.22
C HIS A 325 -20.44 -9.03 -16.71
N VAL A 326 -20.72 -10.19 -16.13
CA VAL A 326 -20.73 -10.36 -14.68
C VAL A 326 -19.33 -10.76 -14.25
N ALA A 327 -18.72 -9.96 -13.39
CA ALA A 327 -17.42 -10.29 -12.82
C ALA A 327 -17.56 -11.45 -11.83
N GLU A 328 -16.65 -12.41 -11.97
CA GLU A 328 -16.55 -13.59 -11.13
C GLU A 328 -15.40 -13.39 -10.12
N LEU A 329 -15.69 -13.63 -8.85
CA LEU A 329 -14.69 -13.64 -7.78
C LEU A 329 -13.91 -14.95 -7.84
N PHE A 330 -12.58 -14.89 -7.66
CA PHE A 330 -11.74 -16.08 -7.67
C PHE A 330 -10.80 -16.15 -6.46
N ASP A 331 -10.42 -17.37 -6.12
CA ASP A 331 -9.35 -17.72 -5.19
C ASP A 331 -8.42 -18.77 -5.84
N PHE A 332 -7.29 -18.35 -6.35
CA PHE A 332 -6.27 -19.25 -6.87
C PHE A 332 -5.39 -19.72 -5.72
N ASN A 333 -5.78 -20.84 -5.12
CA ASN A 333 -5.23 -21.36 -3.88
C ASN A 333 -4.29 -22.55 -4.14
N ASN A 334 -3.03 -22.40 -3.75
CA ASN A 334 -2.08 -23.50 -3.73
C ASN A 334 -1.99 -24.12 -2.33
N ARG A 335 -2.53 -25.30 -2.16
CA ARG A 335 -2.48 -26.06 -0.90
C ARG A 335 -1.26 -26.98 -0.78
N ASP A 336 -0.47 -27.10 -1.85
CA ASP A 336 0.73 -27.96 -1.89
C ASP A 336 1.93 -27.19 -1.33
N ILE A 337 1.87 -26.86 -0.04
CA ILE A 337 2.91 -26.12 0.67
C ILE A 337 3.67 -27.07 1.59
N TYR A 338 5.01 -27.08 1.44
CA TYR A 338 5.91 -27.75 2.36
C TYR A 338 7.19 -26.93 2.50
N LEU A 339 7.42 -26.37 3.68
CA LEU A 339 8.58 -25.54 4.00
C LEU A 339 9.48 -26.31 4.97
N PRO A 340 10.62 -26.81 4.51
CA PRO A 340 11.60 -27.49 5.38
C PRO A 340 12.09 -26.60 6.52
N PRO A 341 12.47 -27.17 7.67
CA PRO A 341 13.07 -26.40 8.77
C PRO A 341 14.33 -25.65 8.34
N LYS A 342 14.56 -24.46 8.90
CA LYS A 342 15.78 -23.65 8.72
C LYS A 342 16.13 -23.41 7.25
N LYS A 343 15.13 -23.16 6.43
CA LYS A 343 15.34 -23.00 4.99
C LYS A 343 14.42 -21.95 4.37
N ILE A 344 14.99 -21.14 3.48
CA ILE A 344 14.24 -20.31 2.53
C ILE A 344 13.79 -21.23 1.39
N THR A 345 12.52 -21.16 1.02
CA THR A 345 11.89 -22.03 0.00
C THR A 345 10.99 -21.21 -0.87
N THR A 346 11.17 -21.28 -2.20
CA THR A 346 10.24 -20.71 -3.17
C THR A 346 9.32 -21.80 -3.70
N ILE A 347 8.02 -21.53 -3.70
CA ILE A 347 6.98 -22.41 -4.24
C ILE A 347 6.34 -21.71 -5.45
N GLU A 348 6.08 -22.46 -6.50
CA GLU A 348 5.45 -21.95 -7.71
C GLU A 348 4.19 -22.75 -8.04
N LYS A 349 3.15 -22.07 -8.52
CA LYS A 349 1.93 -22.69 -9.04
C LYS A 349 1.40 -21.90 -10.21
N ILE A 350 0.98 -22.60 -11.26
CA ILE A 350 0.37 -21.98 -12.45
C ILE A 350 -1.12 -22.29 -12.44
N PHE A 351 -1.93 -21.26 -12.56
CA PHE A 351 -3.39 -21.35 -12.78
C PHE A 351 -3.68 -20.92 -14.21
N ARG A 352 -4.04 -21.88 -15.06
CA ARG A 352 -4.30 -21.63 -16.47
C ARG A 352 -5.74 -21.25 -16.71
N VAL A 353 -5.95 -20.39 -17.69
CA VAL A 353 -7.30 -20.05 -18.17
C VAL A 353 -7.67 -20.93 -19.37
N ASP A 354 -8.95 -21.27 -19.47
CA ASP A 354 -9.53 -22.11 -20.53
C ASP A 354 -10.29 -21.28 -21.58
N GLU A 355 -10.62 -20.06 -21.24
CA GLU A 355 -11.23 -19.05 -22.11
C GLU A 355 -10.45 -17.74 -22.04
N THR A 356 -10.90 -16.68 -22.70
CA THR A 356 -10.32 -15.34 -22.53
C THR A 356 -10.86 -14.72 -21.25
N TYR A 357 -9.95 -14.44 -20.30
CA TYR A 357 -10.26 -13.81 -19.01
C TYR A 357 -9.70 -12.40 -18.97
N HIS A 358 -10.49 -11.50 -18.44
CA HIS A 358 -10.14 -10.11 -18.20
C HIS A 358 -10.02 -9.89 -16.68
N PHE A 359 -8.82 -9.99 -16.14
CA PHE A 359 -8.56 -9.78 -14.70
C PHE A 359 -8.56 -8.30 -14.37
N GLY A 360 -9.51 -7.87 -13.56
CA GLY A 360 -9.66 -6.47 -13.18
C GLY A 360 -9.05 -6.11 -11.83
N GLN A 361 -8.91 -7.11 -10.93
CA GLN A 361 -8.33 -6.90 -9.61
C GLN A 361 -7.61 -8.15 -9.14
N VAL A 362 -6.47 -7.97 -8.48
CA VAL A 362 -5.78 -9.05 -7.77
C VAL A 362 -5.18 -8.55 -6.46
N PHE A 363 -5.06 -9.45 -5.48
CA PHE A 363 -4.25 -9.30 -4.27
C PHE A 363 -3.87 -10.68 -3.73
N SER A 364 -2.73 -10.77 -3.05
CA SER A 364 -2.26 -12.03 -2.49
C SER A 364 -2.71 -12.24 -1.06
N HIS A 365 -2.61 -13.48 -0.59
CA HIS A 365 -2.69 -13.83 0.83
C HIS A 365 -1.70 -14.93 1.13
N ALA A 366 -0.89 -14.71 2.14
CA ALA A 366 0.05 -15.64 2.73
C ALA A 366 0.12 -15.38 4.24
N HIS A 367 0.96 -16.11 4.98
CA HIS A 367 1.16 -15.91 6.41
C HIS A 367 2.59 -15.45 6.73
N GLU A 368 2.93 -15.43 8.00
CA GLU A 368 4.10 -14.74 8.57
C GLU A 368 5.49 -15.21 8.08
N LYS A 369 5.57 -16.30 7.34
CA LYS A 369 6.85 -16.78 6.80
C LYS A 369 7.08 -16.35 5.36
N MET A 370 6.07 -15.75 4.72
CA MET A 370 6.21 -15.20 3.38
C MET A 370 7.12 -13.96 3.44
N ILE A 371 8.13 -13.94 2.58
CA ILE A 371 9.06 -12.83 2.41
C ILE A 371 8.99 -12.21 1.02
N GLU A 372 8.29 -12.86 0.07
CA GLU A 372 8.04 -12.33 -1.26
C GLU A 372 6.91 -13.10 -1.94
N PHE A 373 6.00 -12.39 -2.59
CA PHE A 373 4.94 -12.95 -3.42
C PHE A 373 4.91 -12.25 -4.77
N ILE A 374 5.08 -13.02 -5.85
CA ILE A 374 5.09 -12.53 -7.23
C ILE A 374 4.00 -13.22 -8.03
N VAL A 375 3.34 -12.49 -8.92
CA VAL A 375 2.47 -13.06 -9.95
C VAL A 375 2.99 -12.66 -11.32
N GLU A 376 3.26 -13.66 -12.14
CA GLU A 376 3.72 -13.51 -13.53
C GLU A 376 2.69 -14.07 -14.50
N ILE A 377 2.63 -13.49 -15.70
CA ILE A 377 1.91 -14.13 -16.82
C ILE A 377 2.69 -15.37 -17.25
N SER A 378 1.99 -16.48 -17.43
CA SER A 378 2.56 -17.75 -17.92
C SER A 378 1.99 -18.09 -19.29
N GLY A 379 2.84 -18.16 -20.29
CA GLY A 379 2.46 -18.44 -21.69
C GLY A 379 2.25 -17.18 -22.53
N GLY A 380 2.10 -17.38 -23.84
CA GLY A 380 1.93 -16.30 -24.80
C GLY A 380 3.14 -15.37 -24.95
N ASP A 381 2.94 -14.24 -25.61
CA ASP A 381 3.99 -13.26 -25.90
C ASP A 381 4.43 -12.47 -24.64
N ARG A 382 3.57 -12.44 -23.61
CA ARG A 382 3.81 -11.76 -22.32
C ARG A 382 4.37 -12.70 -21.24
N ASN A 383 4.81 -13.89 -21.61
CA ASN A 383 5.33 -14.87 -20.64
C ASN A 383 6.46 -14.30 -19.78
N GLY A 384 6.30 -14.36 -18.47
CA GLY A 384 7.25 -13.83 -17.49
C GLY A 384 7.03 -12.36 -17.12
N GLU A 385 6.04 -11.68 -17.70
CA GLU A 385 5.66 -10.33 -17.29
C GLU A 385 5.10 -10.36 -15.87
N VAL A 386 5.72 -9.60 -14.96
CA VAL A 386 5.26 -9.46 -13.58
C VAL A 386 4.08 -8.49 -13.55
N ILE A 387 2.94 -8.95 -13.05
CA ILE A 387 1.74 -8.14 -12.88
C ILE A 387 1.47 -7.79 -11.42
N TYR A 388 2.05 -8.53 -10.47
CA TYR A 388 1.85 -8.31 -9.05
C TYR A 388 3.11 -8.65 -8.27
N TRP A 389 3.44 -7.86 -7.26
CA TRP A 389 4.53 -8.11 -6.33
C TRP A 389 4.22 -7.54 -4.95
N THR A 390 4.61 -8.25 -3.90
CA THR A 390 4.62 -7.76 -2.52
C THR A 390 5.63 -8.54 -1.68
N ASP A 391 6.18 -7.92 -0.66
CA ASP A 391 6.94 -8.55 0.43
C ASP A 391 6.22 -8.38 1.78
N ASP A 392 5.06 -7.72 1.78
CA ASP A 392 4.20 -7.55 2.96
C ASP A 392 3.08 -8.60 2.97
N TRP A 393 3.18 -9.56 3.89
CA TRP A 393 2.17 -10.59 4.05
C TRP A 393 0.95 -10.11 4.85
N GLN A 394 1.13 -9.07 5.68
CA GLN A 394 0.06 -8.53 6.53
C GLN A 394 -0.86 -7.61 5.72
N HIS A 395 -0.29 -6.81 4.82
CA HIS A 395 -0.99 -5.76 4.06
C HIS A 395 -0.71 -5.86 2.56
N PRO A 396 -1.01 -7.01 1.93
CA PRO A 396 -0.77 -7.18 0.50
C PRO A 396 -1.60 -6.18 -0.30
N PRO A 397 -1.01 -5.43 -1.24
CA PRO A 397 -1.71 -4.40 -1.98
C PRO A 397 -2.86 -4.98 -2.80
N ILE A 398 -4.02 -4.32 -2.81
CA ILE A 398 -5.15 -4.61 -3.70
C ILE A 398 -4.94 -3.81 -4.98
N ILE A 399 -4.59 -4.48 -6.09
CA ILE A 399 -4.28 -3.82 -7.36
C ILE A 399 -5.47 -3.92 -8.30
N ASN A 400 -5.95 -2.76 -8.77
CA ASN A 400 -6.96 -2.64 -9.80
C ASN A 400 -6.30 -2.34 -11.15
N TYR A 401 -6.66 -3.07 -12.20
CA TYR A 401 -6.12 -2.91 -13.54
C TYR A 401 -7.09 -2.15 -14.44
N GLU A 402 -6.63 -1.07 -15.02
CA GLU A 402 -7.35 -0.33 -16.07
C GLU A 402 -6.36 0.02 -17.20
N PRO A 403 -6.46 -0.64 -18.37
CA PRO A 403 -7.38 -1.72 -18.70
C PRO A 403 -7.08 -3.04 -17.97
N PRO A 404 -8.06 -3.96 -17.87
CA PRO A 404 -7.86 -5.29 -17.28
C PRO A 404 -6.73 -6.09 -17.93
N ILE A 405 -6.08 -6.97 -17.17
CA ILE A 405 -5.09 -7.91 -17.70
C ILE A 405 -5.82 -9.00 -18.49
N VAL A 406 -5.59 -9.06 -19.79
CA VAL A 406 -6.21 -10.06 -20.66
C VAL A 406 -5.31 -11.28 -20.76
N LEU A 407 -5.87 -12.47 -20.50
CA LEU A 407 -5.25 -13.77 -20.74
C LEU A 407 -6.12 -14.59 -21.69
N ASN A 408 -5.47 -15.24 -22.66
CA ASN A 408 -6.12 -16.08 -23.64
C ASN A 408 -6.04 -17.57 -23.26
N PRO A 409 -6.86 -18.45 -23.87
CA PRO A 409 -6.81 -19.88 -23.59
C PRO A 409 -5.40 -20.47 -23.65
N GLY A 410 -5.02 -21.19 -22.59
CA GLY A 410 -3.68 -21.78 -22.44
C GLY A 410 -2.64 -20.88 -21.76
N GLU A 411 -2.86 -19.57 -21.67
CA GLU A 411 -2.11 -18.68 -20.78
C GLU A 411 -2.56 -18.88 -19.34
N GLY A 412 -1.91 -18.21 -18.40
CA GLY A 412 -2.29 -18.32 -16.99
C GLY A 412 -1.54 -17.35 -16.11
N LEU A 413 -1.85 -17.37 -14.82
CA LEU A 413 -1.12 -16.68 -13.78
C LEU A 413 -0.20 -17.68 -13.06
N LYS A 414 1.09 -17.37 -13.04
CA LYS A 414 2.10 -18.10 -12.27
C LYS A 414 2.34 -17.36 -10.98
N LEU A 415 1.91 -17.96 -9.89
CA LEU A 415 2.20 -17.50 -8.54
C LEU A 415 3.56 -18.03 -8.11
N LYS A 416 4.37 -17.18 -7.51
CA LYS A 416 5.65 -17.53 -6.89
C LYS A 416 5.65 -16.91 -5.49
N ALA A 417 5.75 -17.74 -4.46
CA ALA A 417 5.89 -17.25 -3.10
C ALA A 417 7.17 -17.81 -2.47
N THR A 418 7.96 -16.93 -1.90
CA THR A 418 9.19 -17.28 -1.17
C THR A 418 8.93 -17.12 0.31
N TYR A 419 9.30 -18.14 1.07
CA TYR A 419 9.09 -18.23 2.52
C TYR A 419 10.42 -18.46 3.23
N ASP A 420 10.59 -17.84 4.38
CA ASP A 420 11.67 -18.15 5.33
C ASP A 420 11.09 -18.92 6.52
N ASN A 421 11.44 -20.21 6.64
CA ASN A 421 11.10 -21.00 7.81
C ASN A 421 12.28 -21.06 8.79
N PRO A 422 12.42 -20.14 9.76
CA PRO A 422 13.48 -20.14 10.73
C PRO A 422 13.28 -21.17 11.87
N THR A 423 12.17 -21.91 11.87
CA THR A 423 11.82 -22.85 12.94
C THR A 423 12.56 -24.20 12.81
N ASN A 424 12.49 -25.01 13.84
CA ASN A 424 13.04 -26.39 13.81
C ASN A 424 12.05 -27.42 13.23
N ASN A 425 10.83 -27.00 12.88
CA ASN A 425 9.77 -27.88 12.39
C ASN A 425 9.40 -27.53 10.95
N PRO A 426 8.98 -28.51 10.13
CA PRO A 426 8.41 -28.21 8.83
C PRO A 426 7.08 -27.47 9.00
N ILE A 427 6.76 -26.61 8.05
CA ILE A 427 5.49 -25.88 7.97
C ILE A 427 4.77 -26.32 6.69
N SER A 428 3.46 -26.49 6.79
CA SER A 428 2.59 -26.89 5.66
C SER A 428 1.40 -25.94 5.55
N PHE A 429 0.58 -26.15 4.53
CA PHE A 429 -0.69 -25.43 4.39
C PHE A 429 -1.56 -25.57 5.63
N GLY A 430 -2.13 -24.44 6.08
CA GLY A 430 -3.09 -24.41 7.19
C GLY A 430 -3.64 -23.01 7.45
N PHE A 431 -4.58 -22.92 8.40
CA PHE A 431 -5.37 -21.70 8.67
C PHE A 431 -4.86 -20.88 9.87
N LYS A 432 -3.85 -21.38 10.58
CA LYS A 432 -3.23 -20.60 11.67
C LYS A 432 -2.15 -19.72 11.10
N SER A 433 -1.91 -18.57 11.70
CA SER A 433 -0.81 -17.67 11.32
C SER A 433 0.58 -18.34 11.35
N THR A 434 0.71 -19.41 12.14
CA THR A 434 1.93 -20.25 12.22
C THR A 434 2.04 -21.30 11.12
N ASP A 435 0.95 -21.61 10.43
CA ASP A 435 0.92 -22.41 9.19
C ASP A 435 1.18 -21.50 8.01
N GLU A 436 1.09 -21.98 6.76
CA GLU A 436 1.26 -21.11 5.59
C GLU A 436 0.14 -21.23 4.57
N MET A 437 -0.04 -20.15 3.81
CA MET A 437 -0.95 -20.07 2.65
C MET A 437 -0.25 -19.47 1.43
N MET A 438 -0.82 -19.75 0.25
CA MET A 438 -0.42 -19.18 -1.03
C MET A 438 -1.66 -19.02 -1.89
N ILE A 439 -2.30 -17.86 -1.77
CA ILE A 439 -3.58 -17.60 -2.43
C ILE A 439 -3.49 -16.28 -3.19
N LEU A 440 -4.08 -16.24 -4.39
CA LEU A 440 -4.35 -15.02 -5.13
C LEU A 440 -5.86 -14.86 -5.23
N PHE A 441 -6.35 -13.72 -4.73
CA PHE A 441 -7.74 -13.32 -4.81
C PHE A 441 -7.93 -12.23 -5.87
N GLY A 442 -9.17 -12.02 -6.25
CA GLY A 442 -9.57 -10.95 -7.13
C GLY A 442 -10.86 -11.23 -7.87
N TRP A 443 -11.03 -10.53 -8.98
CA TRP A 443 -12.13 -10.80 -9.90
C TRP A 443 -11.68 -10.70 -11.36
N TYR A 444 -12.38 -11.43 -12.20
CA TYR A 444 -12.25 -11.38 -13.64
C TYR A 444 -13.64 -11.42 -14.29
N TYR A 445 -13.70 -11.14 -15.59
CA TYR A 445 -14.85 -11.44 -16.44
C TYR A 445 -14.40 -12.06 -17.75
N LYS A 446 -15.37 -12.70 -18.44
CA LYS A 446 -15.19 -13.35 -19.74
C LYS A 446 -15.86 -12.58 -20.86
#